data_cf9d4f08e9ad2842079e831ec48526b3
#
_entry.id   cf9d4f08e9ad2842079e831ec48526b3
#
_cell.length_a   1.000
_cell.length_b   1.000
_cell.length_c   1.000
_cell.angle_alpha   90.00
_cell.angle_beta   90.00
_cell.angle_gamma   90.00
#
_symmetry.space_group_name_H-M   'P 1'
#
loop_
_entity.id
_entity.type
_entity.pdbx_description
1 polymer ?
#
loop_
_entity_poly.entity_id
_entity_poly.type
_entity_poly.pdbx_seq_one_letter_code
_entity_poly.pdbx_strand_id
1 'polypeptide(L)'
;MSFKTKKYQVIKQAISKDLANFVFNYMLLQESAVDLMLKHNKINPANPLIGSWTDKQVPGAYSKYGDWVMETLLLYVMPIMKAKTGLDLIPTYSYTRIYRKGSILKRHKDRPSCEISTTLHLGGDPWSIFIDPTGSDNVIDEYKNIHKPGAPKGVQVDLKQGDMLIYSGCELEHWREPFQGNVCSQVFLHYNHANGKFAQSNLYDKRPILGVTK
;
A
#
# COMPACT_ATOMS: atom_id res chain seq x y z
N MET A 1 13.28 -17.02 -8.49
CA MET A 1 11.91 -17.60 -8.56
C MET A 1 10.95 -16.49 -8.97
N SER A 2 10.04 -16.76 -9.92
CA SER A 2 9.17 -15.74 -10.53
C SER A 2 7.91 -15.46 -9.69
N PHE A 3 7.29 -14.32 -9.91
CA PHE A 3 5.98 -13.96 -9.36
C PHE A 3 4.90 -15.03 -9.65
N LYS A 4 4.93 -15.62 -10.87
CA LYS A 4 3.98 -16.69 -11.27
C LYS A 4 3.95 -17.87 -10.30
N THR A 5 5.08 -18.21 -9.69
CA THR A 5 5.21 -19.38 -8.81
C THR A 5 4.91 -19.04 -7.35
N LYS A 6 5.41 -17.88 -6.87
CA LYS A 6 5.33 -17.52 -5.45
C LYS A 6 4.19 -16.56 -5.12
N LYS A 7 3.59 -15.93 -6.15
CA LYS A 7 2.59 -14.88 -5.99
C LYS A 7 3.10 -13.62 -5.27
N TYR A 8 4.41 -13.52 -5.02
CA TYR A 8 5.07 -12.30 -4.56
C TYR A 8 6.51 -12.22 -5.07
N GLN A 9 7.05 -11.00 -5.18
CA GLN A 9 8.42 -10.74 -5.60
C GLN A 9 8.92 -9.38 -5.11
N VAL A 10 10.15 -9.33 -4.62
CA VAL A 10 10.82 -8.06 -4.30
C VAL A 10 11.53 -7.51 -5.53
N ILE A 11 11.32 -6.25 -5.83
CA ILE A 11 12.00 -5.50 -6.87
C ILE A 11 12.89 -4.47 -6.18
N LYS A 12 14.20 -4.68 -6.31
CA LYS A 12 15.17 -3.74 -5.76
C LYS A 12 15.24 -2.50 -6.64
N GLN A 13 15.24 -1.32 -6.01
CA GLN A 13 15.30 -0.02 -6.70
C GLN A 13 14.26 0.07 -7.84
N ALA A 14 12.99 -0.25 -7.53
CA ALA A 14 11.88 -0.05 -8.47
C ALA A 14 11.75 1.42 -8.89
N ILE A 15 12.13 2.32 -7.99
CA ILE A 15 12.39 3.73 -8.27
C ILE A 15 13.74 4.14 -7.66
N SER A 16 14.34 5.21 -8.16
CA SER A 16 15.58 5.72 -7.58
C SER A 16 15.39 6.19 -6.15
N LYS A 17 16.48 6.19 -5.36
CA LYS A 17 16.45 6.72 -4.00
C LYS A 17 16.06 8.20 -3.97
N ASP A 18 16.52 8.98 -4.94
CA ASP A 18 16.22 10.41 -5.02
C ASP A 18 14.73 10.64 -5.26
N LEU A 19 14.09 9.88 -6.17
CA LEU A 19 12.66 9.96 -6.38
C LEU A 19 11.90 9.49 -5.14
N ALA A 20 12.30 8.39 -4.50
CA ALA A 20 11.68 7.92 -3.26
C ALA A 20 11.78 8.96 -2.16
N ASN A 21 12.95 9.60 -2.00
CA ASN A 21 13.17 10.65 -1.02
C ASN A 21 12.34 11.92 -1.32
N PHE A 22 12.24 12.31 -2.58
CA PHE A 22 11.38 13.41 -2.99
C PHE A 22 9.92 13.16 -2.60
N VAL A 23 9.39 11.98 -2.93
CA VAL A 23 8.02 11.59 -2.60
C VAL A 23 7.81 11.45 -1.08
N PHE A 24 8.81 10.95 -0.35
CA PHE A 24 8.78 10.91 1.11
C PHE A 24 8.64 12.30 1.74
N ASN A 25 9.46 13.26 1.30
CA ASN A 25 9.40 14.64 1.80
C ASN A 25 8.10 15.33 1.38
N TYR A 26 7.57 15.04 0.17
CA TYR A 26 6.24 15.51 -0.23
C TYR A 26 5.16 15.05 0.74
N MET A 27 5.19 13.77 1.16
CA MET A 27 4.22 13.24 2.12
C MET A 27 4.33 13.88 3.50
N LEU A 28 5.55 14.09 4.00
CA LEU A 28 5.77 14.75 5.29
C LEU A 28 5.29 16.21 5.27
N LEU A 29 5.56 16.93 4.17
CA LEU A 29 5.05 18.28 3.98
C LEU A 29 3.52 18.31 3.93
N GLN A 30 2.92 17.39 3.19
CA GLN A 30 1.46 17.28 3.08
C GLN A 30 0.80 16.98 4.43
N GLU A 31 1.33 16.00 5.20
CA GLU A 31 0.86 15.70 6.57
C GLU A 31 0.90 16.95 7.45
N SER A 32 2.04 17.65 7.48
CA SER A 32 2.25 18.83 8.31
C SER A 32 1.34 20.00 7.91
N ALA A 33 1.18 20.22 6.61
CA ALA A 33 0.32 21.29 6.09
C ALA A 33 -1.14 21.03 6.40
N VAL A 34 -1.61 19.79 6.19
CA VAL A 34 -3.01 19.39 6.47
C VAL A 34 -3.30 19.51 7.97
N ASP A 35 -2.40 19.03 8.84
CA ASP A 35 -2.54 19.14 10.29
C ASP A 35 -2.70 20.62 10.73
N LEU A 36 -1.81 21.49 10.21
CA LEU A 36 -1.86 22.92 10.53
C LEU A 36 -3.15 23.58 10.02
N MET A 37 -3.56 23.27 8.78
CA MET A 37 -4.79 23.83 8.21
C MET A 37 -6.04 23.38 8.97
N LEU A 38 -6.10 22.12 9.45
CA LEU A 38 -7.17 21.63 10.30
C LEU A 38 -7.20 22.33 11.66
N LYS A 39 -6.06 22.46 12.31
CA LYS A 39 -5.93 23.18 13.62
C LYS A 39 -6.38 24.62 13.55
N HIS A 40 -6.21 25.28 12.41
CA HIS A 40 -6.64 26.66 12.19
C HIS A 40 -8.00 26.79 11.47
N ASN A 41 -8.77 25.71 11.34
CA ASN A 41 -10.07 25.69 10.66
C ASN A 41 -10.03 26.25 9.22
N LYS A 42 -8.91 26.06 8.50
CA LYS A 42 -8.74 26.54 7.12
C LYS A 42 -9.32 25.57 6.07
N ILE A 43 -9.54 24.32 6.46
CA ILE A 43 -10.11 23.28 5.59
C ILE A 43 -11.14 22.45 6.36
N ASN A 44 -12.10 21.89 5.62
CA ASN A 44 -13.07 20.97 6.20
C ASN A 44 -12.41 19.58 6.42
N PRO A 45 -12.49 19.00 7.63
CA PRO A 45 -11.97 17.65 7.90
C PRO A 45 -12.54 16.55 7.01
N ALA A 46 -13.76 16.74 6.48
CA ALA A 46 -14.41 15.82 5.57
C ALA A 46 -14.01 16.01 4.09
N ASN A 47 -13.08 16.92 3.79
CA ASN A 47 -12.64 17.14 2.42
C ASN A 47 -11.87 15.91 1.90
N PRO A 48 -12.38 15.20 0.86
CA PRO A 48 -11.74 13.98 0.38
C PRO A 48 -10.43 14.22 -0.38
N LEU A 49 -10.10 15.47 -0.73
CA LEU A 49 -8.86 15.84 -1.42
C LEU A 49 -7.65 15.90 -0.51
N ILE A 50 -7.87 15.91 0.80
CA ILE A 50 -6.80 15.87 1.80
C ILE A 50 -6.70 14.48 2.41
N GLY A 51 -5.56 14.17 3.02
CA GLY A 51 -5.41 12.96 3.81
C GLY A 51 -6.12 13.09 5.17
N SER A 52 -6.16 11.99 5.90
CA SER A 52 -6.76 11.92 7.24
C SER A 52 -6.01 10.97 8.16
N TRP A 53 -6.30 11.04 9.46
CA TRP A 53 -5.81 10.12 10.50
C TRP A 53 -6.89 9.15 10.96
N THR A 54 -8.00 9.02 10.19
CA THR A 54 -9.20 8.27 10.59
C THR A 54 -9.27 6.86 10.01
N ASP A 55 -8.20 6.38 9.37
CA ASP A 55 -8.13 5.04 8.82
C ASP A 55 -8.23 3.99 9.93
N LYS A 56 -9.30 3.17 9.87
CA LYS A 56 -9.58 2.13 10.88
C LYS A 56 -8.59 0.98 10.85
N GLN A 57 -7.92 0.74 9.72
CA GLN A 57 -6.94 -0.33 9.59
C GLN A 57 -5.66 -0.03 10.38
N VAL A 58 -5.23 1.26 10.38
CA VAL A 58 -4.09 1.74 11.16
C VAL A 58 -4.44 3.07 11.80
N PRO A 59 -5.15 3.05 12.94
CA PRO A 59 -5.58 4.28 13.61
C PRO A 59 -4.41 5.22 13.93
N GLY A 60 -4.59 6.51 13.66
CA GLY A 60 -3.58 7.54 13.92
C GLY A 60 -2.47 7.66 12.86
N ALA A 61 -2.43 6.79 11.86
CA ALA A 61 -1.55 6.97 10.71
C ALA A 61 -2.15 7.99 9.73
N TYR A 62 -1.37 8.99 9.31
CA TYR A 62 -1.79 9.85 8.20
C TYR A 62 -1.87 9.05 6.92
N SER A 63 -3.01 9.09 6.26
CA SER A 63 -3.25 8.31 5.06
C SER A 63 -3.98 9.13 4.00
N LYS A 64 -3.73 8.81 2.73
CA LYS A 64 -4.40 9.45 1.60
C LYS A 64 -4.67 8.46 0.47
N TYR A 65 -5.91 8.47 0.00
CA TYR A 65 -6.38 7.73 -1.16
C TYR A 65 -6.27 8.62 -2.41
N GLY A 66 -5.82 8.06 -3.52
CA GLY A 66 -5.89 8.70 -4.84
C GLY A 66 -5.07 10.00 -4.97
N ASP A 67 -3.96 10.12 -4.22
CA ASP A 67 -3.07 11.29 -4.32
C ASP A 67 -2.48 11.40 -5.74
N TRP A 68 -2.47 12.59 -6.31
CA TRP A 68 -2.03 12.82 -7.69
C TRP A 68 -0.57 12.41 -7.94
N VAL A 69 0.33 12.66 -7.00
CA VAL A 69 1.74 12.23 -7.11
C VAL A 69 1.81 10.70 -7.05
N MET A 70 1.05 10.06 -6.15
CA MET A 70 1.04 8.62 -6.00
C MET A 70 0.37 7.90 -7.16
N GLU A 71 -0.66 8.47 -7.78
CA GLU A 71 -1.29 7.91 -8.97
C GLU A 71 -0.43 8.13 -10.23
N THR A 72 0.37 9.20 -10.26
CA THR A 72 1.43 9.33 -11.26
C THR A 72 2.49 8.23 -11.08
N LEU A 73 2.88 7.93 -9.83
CA LEU A 73 3.80 6.85 -9.52
C LEU A 73 3.20 5.47 -9.86
N LEU A 74 1.89 5.27 -9.65
CA LEU A 74 1.14 4.09 -10.07
C LEU A 74 1.33 3.81 -11.57
N LEU A 75 1.18 4.84 -12.41
CA LEU A 75 1.39 4.72 -13.85
C LEU A 75 2.88 4.54 -14.19
N TYR A 76 3.76 5.24 -13.50
CA TYR A 76 5.22 5.17 -13.72
C TYR A 76 5.79 3.77 -13.50
N VAL A 77 5.35 3.04 -12.45
CA VAL A 77 5.87 1.69 -12.17
C VAL A 77 5.09 0.57 -12.88
N MET A 78 3.95 0.88 -13.51
CA MET A 78 3.13 -0.14 -14.19
C MET A 78 3.88 -0.98 -15.24
N PRO A 79 4.79 -0.44 -16.07
CA PRO A 79 5.61 -1.25 -16.98
C PRO A 79 6.48 -2.28 -16.23
N ILE A 80 7.05 -1.89 -15.09
CA ILE A 80 7.82 -2.80 -14.22
C ILE A 80 6.91 -3.91 -13.70
N MET A 81 5.71 -3.54 -13.23
CA MET A 81 4.70 -4.49 -12.74
C MET A 81 4.35 -5.52 -13.81
N LYS A 82 4.00 -5.07 -15.04
CA LYS A 82 3.70 -5.94 -16.18
C LYS A 82 4.86 -6.90 -16.48
N ALA A 83 6.08 -6.39 -16.57
CA ALA A 83 7.28 -7.19 -16.86
C ALA A 83 7.57 -8.24 -15.78
N LYS A 84 7.39 -7.90 -14.50
CA LYS A 84 7.74 -8.80 -13.38
C LYS A 84 6.64 -9.82 -13.08
N THR A 85 5.38 -9.47 -13.25
CA THR A 85 4.26 -10.40 -13.06
C THR A 85 4.02 -11.27 -14.30
N GLY A 86 4.34 -10.76 -15.50
CA GLY A 86 3.98 -11.36 -16.77
C GLY A 86 2.48 -11.26 -17.06
N LEU A 87 1.78 -10.32 -16.41
CA LEU A 87 0.36 -10.06 -16.58
C LEU A 87 0.15 -8.75 -17.33
N ASP A 88 -0.89 -8.68 -18.13
CA ASP A 88 -1.40 -7.39 -18.58
C ASP A 88 -2.25 -6.79 -17.46
N LEU A 89 -1.94 -5.55 -17.06
CA LEU A 89 -2.49 -4.92 -15.87
C LEU A 89 -3.22 -3.63 -16.22
N ILE A 90 -4.33 -3.38 -15.52
CA ILE A 90 -5.01 -2.09 -15.45
C ILE A 90 -4.81 -1.46 -14.07
N PRO A 91 -4.62 -0.14 -13.97
CA PRO A 91 -4.48 0.54 -12.69
C PRO A 91 -5.84 0.67 -11.99
N THR A 92 -5.85 0.53 -10.67
CA THR A 92 -7.04 0.75 -9.86
C THR A 92 -6.93 2.02 -9.01
N TYR A 93 -6.02 2.07 -8.05
CA TYR A 93 -5.79 3.26 -7.24
C TYR A 93 -4.45 3.20 -6.51
N SER A 94 -4.06 4.35 -5.98
CA SER A 94 -2.97 4.47 -5.01
C SER A 94 -3.51 4.72 -3.61
N TYR A 95 -2.78 4.22 -2.61
CA TYR A 95 -3.00 4.55 -1.22
C TYR A 95 -1.66 4.77 -0.53
N THR A 96 -1.55 5.77 0.32
CA THR A 96 -0.30 6.06 1.01
C THR A 96 -0.53 6.25 2.50
N ARG A 97 0.48 5.91 3.31
CA ARG A 97 0.47 6.08 4.75
C ARG A 97 1.81 6.55 5.28
N ILE A 98 1.74 7.37 6.32
CA ILE A 98 2.85 7.69 7.20
C ILE A 98 2.59 7.02 8.54
N TYR A 99 3.44 6.08 8.89
CA TYR A 99 3.36 5.33 10.13
C TYR A 99 4.25 5.94 11.19
N ARG A 100 3.83 5.82 12.43
CA ARG A 100 4.54 6.28 13.63
C ARG A 100 4.78 5.10 14.57
N LYS A 101 5.67 5.30 15.55
CA LYS A 101 5.97 4.28 16.57
C LYS A 101 4.68 3.71 17.16
N GLY A 102 4.63 2.39 17.25
CA GLY A 102 3.46 1.63 17.73
C GLY A 102 2.41 1.31 16.65
N SER A 103 2.51 1.84 15.42
CA SER A 103 1.63 1.44 14.32
C SER A 103 1.72 -0.07 14.08
N ILE A 104 0.59 -0.70 13.80
CA ILE A 104 0.47 -2.13 13.45
C ILE A 104 -0.37 -2.23 12.20
N LEU A 105 0.06 -3.03 11.23
CA LEU A 105 -0.80 -3.46 10.13
C LEU A 105 -1.22 -4.90 10.41
N LYS A 106 -2.47 -5.10 10.82
CA LYS A 106 -2.99 -6.41 11.17
C LYS A 106 -2.99 -7.36 9.98
N ARG A 107 -2.90 -8.67 10.25
CA ARG A 107 -2.91 -9.71 9.23
C ARG A 107 -4.24 -9.70 8.48
N HIS A 108 -4.20 -9.60 7.15
CA HIS A 108 -5.38 -9.51 6.29
C HIS A 108 -5.07 -9.94 4.85
N LYS A 109 -6.11 -10.12 4.06
CA LYS A 109 -6.08 -10.11 2.60
C LYS A 109 -6.73 -8.84 2.09
N ASP A 110 -6.29 -8.40 0.93
CA ASP A 110 -6.82 -7.20 0.28
C ASP A 110 -8.19 -7.45 -0.37
N ARG A 111 -8.88 -6.36 -0.65
CA ARG A 111 -10.13 -6.36 -1.42
C ARG A 111 -9.88 -6.54 -2.94
N PRO A 112 -10.91 -6.90 -3.73
CA PRO A 112 -10.76 -7.20 -5.17
C PRO A 112 -10.05 -6.15 -6.02
N SER A 113 -10.17 -4.85 -5.71
CA SER A 113 -9.44 -3.79 -6.43
C SER A 113 -7.92 -3.84 -6.21
N CYS A 114 -7.44 -4.66 -5.28
CA CYS A 114 -6.04 -4.84 -4.90
C CYS A 114 -5.55 -6.25 -5.28
N GLU A 115 -6.04 -6.82 -6.40
CA GLU A 115 -5.69 -8.17 -6.85
C GLU A 115 -4.17 -8.33 -6.98
N ILE A 116 -3.52 -7.39 -7.64
CA ILE A 116 -2.06 -7.29 -7.74
C ILE A 116 -1.64 -5.99 -7.05
N SER A 117 -1.03 -6.14 -5.92
CA SER A 117 -0.68 -5.04 -5.04
C SER A 117 0.83 -4.83 -4.97
N THR A 118 1.21 -3.63 -4.56
CA THR A 118 2.57 -3.34 -4.14
C THR A 118 2.59 -2.65 -2.78
N THR A 119 3.70 -2.81 -2.07
CA THR A 119 4.15 -1.85 -1.06
C THR A 119 5.53 -1.35 -1.48
N LEU A 120 5.69 -0.05 -1.64
CA LEU A 120 6.93 0.60 -2.03
C LEU A 120 7.39 1.48 -0.87
N HIS A 121 8.62 1.24 -0.38
CA HIS A 121 9.18 2.01 0.72
C HIS A 121 9.71 3.35 0.24
N LEU A 122 9.05 4.43 0.68
CA LEU A 122 9.41 5.80 0.28
C LEU A 122 10.54 6.36 1.14
N GLY A 123 10.53 6.08 2.45
CA GLY A 123 11.55 6.59 3.36
C GLY A 123 11.20 6.46 4.82
N GLY A 124 12.09 6.94 5.68
CA GLY A 124 12.01 6.79 7.12
C GLY A 124 12.68 5.50 7.61
N ASP A 125 12.35 5.09 8.82
CA ASP A 125 12.95 3.91 9.45
C ASP A 125 12.47 2.61 8.79
N PRO A 126 13.32 1.58 8.71
CA PRO A 126 12.95 0.30 8.13
C PRO A 126 11.85 -0.39 8.93
N TRP A 127 10.91 -1.00 8.21
CA TRP A 127 9.82 -1.76 8.82
C TRP A 127 9.43 -2.93 7.93
N SER A 128 9.67 -4.13 8.41
CA SER A 128 9.43 -5.37 7.68
C SER A 128 7.93 -5.59 7.42
N ILE A 129 7.62 -6.19 6.27
CA ILE A 129 6.31 -6.75 5.98
C ILE A 129 6.41 -8.29 6.00
N PHE A 130 5.41 -8.95 6.52
CA PHE A 130 5.28 -10.41 6.50
C PHE A 130 4.24 -10.83 5.47
N ILE A 131 4.52 -11.91 4.74
CA ILE A 131 3.61 -12.51 3.76
C ILE A 131 3.46 -13.99 4.07
N ASP A 132 2.24 -14.48 4.08
CA ASP A 132 1.95 -15.91 4.09
C ASP A 132 1.89 -16.45 2.66
N PRO A 133 2.91 -17.20 2.20
CA PRO A 133 2.96 -17.70 0.83
C PRO A 133 2.04 -18.90 0.59
N THR A 134 1.37 -19.43 1.60
CA THR A 134 0.52 -20.62 1.47
C THR A 134 -0.80 -20.31 0.77
N GLY A 135 -1.25 -19.05 0.81
CA GLY A 135 -2.55 -18.64 0.30
C GLY A 135 -3.73 -19.07 1.18
N SER A 136 -3.48 -19.69 2.31
CA SER A 136 -4.51 -20.14 3.25
C SER A 136 -5.26 -18.97 3.87
N ASP A 137 -6.51 -19.21 4.29
CA ASP A 137 -7.31 -18.27 5.06
C ASP A 137 -7.13 -18.58 6.55
N ASN A 138 -6.29 -17.80 7.22
CA ASN A 138 -5.99 -17.99 8.65
C ASN A 138 -6.65 -16.92 9.52
N VAL A 139 -7.02 -15.76 8.98
CA VAL A 139 -7.66 -14.68 9.73
C VAL A 139 -9.08 -15.08 10.12
N ILE A 140 -9.38 -15.03 11.43
CA ILE A 140 -10.72 -15.26 12.01
C ILE A 140 -11.43 -13.92 12.21
N ASP A 141 -10.72 -12.96 12.81
CA ASP A 141 -11.22 -11.61 13.06
C ASP A 141 -10.07 -10.62 12.85
N GLU A 142 -10.10 -9.91 11.72
CA GLU A 142 -9.09 -8.92 11.37
C GLU A 142 -9.04 -7.78 12.40
N TYR A 143 -10.21 -7.31 12.85
CA TYR A 143 -10.27 -6.18 13.78
C TYR A 143 -9.68 -6.49 15.14
N LYS A 144 -9.81 -7.72 15.61
CA LYS A 144 -9.22 -8.20 16.87
C LYS A 144 -7.85 -8.86 16.69
N ASN A 145 -7.37 -8.97 15.45
CA ASN A 145 -6.13 -9.65 15.08
C ASN A 145 -6.10 -11.12 15.57
N ILE A 146 -7.23 -11.82 15.43
CA ILE A 146 -7.36 -13.23 15.82
C ILE A 146 -7.14 -14.11 14.60
N HIS A 147 -6.27 -15.11 14.73
CA HIS A 147 -5.92 -16.06 13.67
C HIS A 147 -6.17 -17.49 14.14
N LYS A 148 -6.27 -18.42 13.18
CA LYS A 148 -6.37 -19.86 13.46
C LYS A 148 -5.13 -20.34 14.23
N PRO A 149 -5.29 -21.29 15.18
CA PRO A 149 -4.15 -21.96 15.80
C PRO A 149 -3.23 -22.58 14.74
N GLY A 150 -1.92 -22.37 14.86
CA GLY A 150 -0.95 -22.88 13.90
C GLY A 150 -0.85 -22.09 12.59
N ALA A 151 -1.46 -20.92 12.50
CA ALA A 151 -1.27 -20.03 11.33
C ALA A 151 0.22 -19.80 11.04
N PRO A 152 0.65 -19.84 9.76
CA PRO A 152 2.06 -19.67 9.40
C PRO A 152 2.64 -18.35 9.90
N LYS A 153 3.91 -18.39 10.34
CA LYS A 153 4.65 -17.17 10.76
C LYS A 153 4.94 -16.22 9.60
N GLY A 154 4.70 -16.67 8.36
CA GLY A 154 4.96 -15.90 7.16
C GLY A 154 6.46 -15.78 6.84
N VAL A 155 6.72 -15.15 5.70
CA VAL A 155 8.05 -14.79 5.24
C VAL A 155 8.25 -13.30 5.50
N GLN A 156 9.27 -12.96 6.25
CA GLN A 156 9.68 -11.58 6.48
C GLN A 156 10.32 -11.00 5.22
N VAL A 157 9.90 -9.81 4.83
CA VAL A 157 10.43 -9.07 3.70
C VAL A 157 10.88 -7.68 4.15
N ASP A 158 12.16 -7.39 3.94
CA ASP A 158 12.77 -6.11 4.26
C ASP A 158 12.96 -5.30 2.97
N LEU A 159 12.47 -4.08 2.98
CA LEU A 159 12.57 -3.14 1.87
C LEU A 159 13.45 -1.96 2.26
N LYS A 160 14.42 -1.65 1.41
CA LYS A 160 15.17 -0.40 1.46
C LYS A 160 14.42 0.69 0.70
N GLN A 161 14.76 1.94 0.93
CA GLN A 161 14.17 3.08 0.21
C GLN A 161 14.28 2.89 -1.32
N GLY A 162 13.13 2.99 -2.01
CA GLY A 162 12.99 2.72 -3.43
C GLY A 162 12.74 1.25 -3.81
N ASP A 163 12.86 0.31 -2.85
CA ASP A 163 12.49 -1.09 -3.06
C ASP A 163 10.97 -1.26 -3.03
N MET A 164 10.47 -2.18 -3.81
CA MET A 164 9.05 -2.49 -3.93
C MET A 164 8.81 -3.99 -3.78
N LEU A 165 7.81 -4.38 -3.01
CA LEU A 165 7.28 -5.72 -2.99
C LEU A 165 6.01 -5.77 -3.84
N ILE A 166 5.96 -6.68 -4.80
CA ILE A 166 4.76 -7.03 -5.56
C ILE A 166 4.15 -8.29 -4.96
N TYR A 167 2.85 -8.35 -4.79
CA TYR A 167 2.15 -9.53 -4.26
C TYR A 167 0.69 -9.63 -4.73
N SER A 168 0.15 -10.86 -4.73
CA SER A 168 -1.28 -11.11 -4.95
C SER A 168 -2.06 -10.76 -3.69
N GLY A 169 -2.57 -9.52 -3.63
CA GLY A 169 -3.18 -8.97 -2.43
C GLY A 169 -4.40 -9.73 -1.95
N CYS A 170 -5.25 -10.21 -2.89
CA CYS A 170 -6.44 -10.99 -2.58
C CYS A 170 -6.16 -12.45 -2.19
N GLU A 171 -4.97 -12.96 -2.51
CA GLU A 171 -4.64 -14.38 -2.28
C GLU A 171 -3.76 -14.57 -1.05
N LEU A 172 -2.81 -13.66 -0.79
CA LEU A 172 -1.81 -13.80 0.26
C LEU A 172 -2.12 -12.92 1.46
N GLU A 173 -2.25 -13.53 2.62
CA GLU A 173 -2.32 -12.77 3.88
C GLU A 173 -0.99 -12.06 4.12
N HIS A 174 -1.08 -10.81 4.54
CA HIS A 174 0.09 -9.99 4.82
C HIS A 174 -0.16 -9.05 6.01
N TRP A 175 0.93 -8.68 6.71
CA TRP A 175 0.86 -7.86 7.93
C TRP A 175 2.21 -7.24 8.26
N ARG A 176 2.20 -6.34 9.23
CA ARG A 176 3.39 -5.78 9.86
C ARG A 176 3.24 -5.78 11.37
N GLU A 177 4.28 -6.24 12.06
CA GLU A 177 4.37 -6.23 13.52
C GLU A 177 4.47 -4.80 14.06
N PRO A 178 4.33 -4.55 15.37
CA PRO A 178 4.40 -3.19 15.93
C PRO A 178 5.67 -2.44 15.51
N PHE A 179 5.49 -1.27 14.89
CA PHE A 179 6.58 -0.44 14.42
C PHE A 179 7.39 0.15 15.58
N GLN A 180 8.70 -0.06 15.57
CA GLN A 180 9.61 0.39 16.63
C GLN A 180 10.32 1.70 16.27
N GLY A 181 10.35 2.09 15.01
CA GLY A 181 10.97 3.32 14.53
C GLY A 181 10.11 4.57 14.79
N ASN A 182 10.59 5.71 14.34
CA ASN A 182 9.93 7.01 14.54
C ASN A 182 8.93 7.31 13.40
N VAL A 183 9.36 7.12 12.14
CA VAL A 183 8.56 7.41 10.95
C VAL A 183 8.86 6.41 9.85
N CYS A 184 7.83 5.93 9.16
CA CYS A 184 7.95 5.10 7.97
C CYS A 184 6.86 5.50 6.99
N SER A 185 7.22 5.81 5.74
CA SER A 185 6.26 6.12 4.69
C SER A 185 6.26 5.03 3.63
N GLN A 186 5.05 4.57 3.31
CA GLN A 186 4.79 3.55 2.29
C GLN A 186 3.75 4.06 1.30
N VAL A 187 3.89 3.68 0.05
CA VAL A 187 2.81 3.79 -0.94
C VAL A 187 2.42 2.40 -1.41
N PHE A 188 1.12 2.20 -1.52
CA PHE A 188 0.47 1.01 -2.04
C PHE A 188 -0.11 1.35 -3.40
N LEU A 189 0.29 0.61 -4.43
CA LEU A 189 -0.12 0.82 -5.80
C LEU A 189 -0.85 -0.45 -6.24
N HIS A 190 -2.10 -0.29 -6.66
CA HIS A 190 -2.99 -1.42 -6.88
C HIS A 190 -3.39 -1.56 -8.34
N TYR A 191 -3.45 -2.80 -8.79
CA TYR A 191 -3.79 -3.16 -10.17
C TYR A 191 -4.70 -4.38 -10.19
N ASN A 192 -5.44 -4.54 -11.29
CA ASN A 192 -6.08 -5.79 -11.63
C ASN A 192 -5.49 -6.38 -12.91
N HIS A 193 -5.60 -7.70 -13.04
CA HIS A 193 -5.30 -8.39 -14.28
C HIS A 193 -6.32 -7.97 -15.35
N ALA A 194 -5.87 -7.39 -16.48
CA ALA A 194 -6.74 -6.80 -17.49
C ALA A 194 -7.79 -7.76 -18.06
N ASN A 195 -7.43 -9.05 -18.14
CA ASN A 195 -8.33 -10.12 -18.58
C ASN A 195 -8.88 -10.97 -17.42
N GLY A 196 -8.73 -10.48 -16.17
CA GLY A 196 -9.19 -11.14 -14.95
C GLY A 196 -10.65 -10.81 -14.62
N LYS A 197 -11.20 -11.55 -13.68
CA LYS A 197 -12.61 -11.41 -13.25
C LYS A 197 -12.95 -10.04 -12.64
N PHE A 198 -11.95 -9.27 -12.24
CA PHE A 198 -12.15 -7.98 -11.57
C PHE A 198 -11.93 -6.76 -12.46
N ALA A 199 -11.40 -6.94 -13.69
CA ALA A 199 -10.95 -5.85 -14.54
C ALA A 199 -12.03 -4.81 -14.86
N GLN A 200 -13.17 -5.26 -15.39
CA GLN A 200 -14.24 -4.35 -15.81
C GLN A 200 -14.85 -3.55 -14.66
N SER A 201 -14.94 -4.16 -13.48
CA SER A 201 -15.58 -3.53 -12.32
C SER A 201 -14.66 -2.61 -11.51
N ASN A 202 -13.34 -2.68 -11.73
CA ASN A 202 -12.37 -1.99 -10.85
C ASN A 202 -11.41 -1.04 -11.58
N LEU A 203 -11.59 -0.79 -12.87
CA LEU A 203 -10.81 0.23 -13.55
C LEU A 203 -10.92 1.55 -12.79
N TYR A 204 -9.76 2.15 -12.45
CA TYR A 204 -9.63 3.35 -11.60
C TYR A 204 -10.42 3.25 -10.27
N ASP A 205 -10.64 2.02 -9.78
CA ASP A 205 -11.45 1.75 -8.57
C ASP A 205 -12.87 2.32 -8.66
N LYS A 206 -13.50 2.19 -9.85
CA LYS A 206 -14.84 2.71 -10.21
C LYS A 206 -14.92 4.24 -10.28
N ARG A 207 -13.80 4.93 -10.37
CA ARG A 207 -13.74 6.36 -10.64
C ARG A 207 -13.70 6.61 -12.13
N PRO A 208 -14.11 7.80 -12.61
CA PRO A 208 -14.04 8.13 -14.04
C PRO A 208 -12.59 8.21 -14.56
N ILE A 209 -11.66 8.61 -13.71
CA ILE A 209 -10.23 8.76 -14.01
C ILE A 209 -9.41 8.67 -12.71
N LEU A 210 -8.12 8.38 -12.82
CA LEU A 210 -7.17 8.53 -11.72
C LEU A 210 -7.10 9.98 -11.23
N GLY A 211 -6.78 10.17 -9.94
CA GLY A 211 -6.70 11.51 -9.32
C GLY A 211 -8.03 12.11 -8.86
N VAL A 212 -9.15 11.53 -9.24
CA VAL A 212 -10.46 11.88 -8.69
C VAL A 212 -10.71 11.09 -7.41
N THR A 213 -11.29 11.72 -6.40
CA THR A 213 -11.71 11.03 -5.16
C THR A 213 -13.03 10.29 -5.36
N LYS A 214 -13.31 9.34 -4.48
CA LYS A 214 -14.64 8.71 -4.37
C LYS A 214 -15.60 9.60 -3.61
#